data_c19771366c717809b5cd71791321cfad
#
_entry.id   c19771366c717809b5cd71791321cfad
#
_cell.length_a   1.000
_cell.length_b   1.000
_cell.length_c   1.000
_cell.angle_alpha   90.00
_cell.angle_beta   90.00
_cell.angle_gamma   90.00
#
_symmetry.space_group_name_H-M   'P 1'
#
loop_
_entity.id
_entity.type
_entity.pdbx_description
1 polymer ?
#
loop_
_entity_poly.entity_id
_entity_poly.type
_entity_poly.pdbx_seq_one_letter_code
_entity_poly.pdbx_strand_id
1 'polypeptide(L)'
;MSEPGEIKLIDVCFCFDITGSMGPYIKASVETVLEVFDALQAMYPTCTFRLSFIGYRDFGDDEQFIVIPFTENIKSVRDRISVINACGGNDTPEDVAGALDKINKLEWKGDVKIVYFVTDAPAHGTEYHPITMGDRYPRGDPEGRDPKKQVRQLASRGIDFTIFRVTPQIDKMIEQFDAGYKEGVIGVFTVLDIEKQLGASMSYEYDDCEEMDRSVPFSFPEHNSINNMFKLGLIETASASVERRK
;
A
#
# COMPACT_ATOMS: atom_id res chain seq x y z
N MET A 1 -34.97 -1.17 13.71
CA MET A 1 -33.76 -0.68 13.01
C MET A 1 -32.85 -0.18 14.10
N SER A 2 -31.74 -0.88 14.35
CA SER A 2 -30.69 -0.40 15.26
C SER A 2 -30.15 0.92 14.72
N GLU A 3 -29.97 1.92 15.59
CA GLU A 3 -29.25 3.13 15.23
C GLU A 3 -27.87 2.76 14.63
N PRO A 4 -27.37 3.48 13.61
CA PRO A 4 -26.03 3.24 13.10
C PRO A 4 -25.05 3.35 14.27
N GLY A 5 -24.28 2.31 14.54
CA GLY A 5 -23.37 2.25 15.68
C GLY A 5 -22.31 3.33 15.56
N GLU A 6 -22.08 4.04 16.66
CA GLU A 6 -20.98 5.00 16.76
C GLU A 6 -19.65 4.29 16.48
N ILE A 7 -18.88 4.79 15.49
CA ILE A 7 -17.54 4.27 15.18
C ILE A 7 -16.60 4.65 16.31
N LYS A 8 -15.95 3.66 16.93
CA LYS A 8 -15.07 3.85 18.10
C LYS A 8 -13.64 3.43 17.85
N LEU A 9 -13.45 2.42 16.99
CA LEU A 9 -12.14 1.85 16.74
C LEU A 9 -11.85 1.74 15.24
N ILE A 10 -10.70 2.27 14.83
CA ILE A 10 -10.23 2.24 13.44
C ILE A 10 -8.89 1.50 13.41
N ASP A 11 -8.83 0.41 12.65
CA ASP A 11 -7.63 -0.37 12.39
C ASP A 11 -7.05 0.00 11.03
N VAL A 12 -5.80 0.46 11.01
CA VAL A 12 -5.07 0.79 9.78
C VAL A 12 -3.82 -0.08 9.68
N CYS A 13 -3.70 -0.83 8.60
CA CYS A 13 -2.51 -1.61 8.28
C CYS A 13 -1.79 -1.00 7.08
N PHE A 14 -0.54 -0.65 7.24
CA PHE A 14 0.36 -0.30 6.15
C PHE A 14 1.18 -1.53 5.77
N CYS A 15 1.12 -1.91 4.51
CA CYS A 15 1.91 -2.99 3.93
C CYS A 15 2.78 -2.45 2.82
N PHE A 16 4.09 -2.49 3.01
CA PHE A 16 5.07 -1.96 2.08
C PHE A 16 5.99 -3.05 1.53
N ASP A 17 6.16 -2.99 0.24
CA ASP A 17 7.33 -3.56 -0.41
C ASP A 17 8.57 -2.80 0.10
N ILE A 18 9.54 -3.54 0.67
CA ILE A 18 10.78 -2.98 1.20
C ILE A 18 12.01 -3.53 0.48
N THR A 19 11.83 -3.98 -0.77
CA THR A 19 12.92 -4.41 -1.66
C THR A 19 13.74 -3.22 -2.18
N GLY A 20 14.85 -3.51 -2.83
CA GLY A 20 15.82 -2.50 -3.25
C GLY A 20 15.24 -1.44 -4.19
N SER A 21 14.32 -1.80 -5.09
CA SER A 21 13.64 -0.90 -6.03
C SER A 21 12.83 0.20 -5.33
N MET A 22 12.28 -0.11 -4.15
CA MET A 22 11.50 0.83 -3.34
C MET A 22 12.33 1.88 -2.58
N GLY A 23 13.67 1.84 -2.67
CA GLY A 23 14.57 2.76 -1.95
C GLY A 23 14.17 4.24 -2.00
N PRO A 24 13.87 4.81 -3.19
CA PRO A 24 13.45 6.21 -3.31
C PRO A 24 12.11 6.52 -2.61
N TYR A 25 11.24 5.52 -2.45
CA TYR A 25 9.87 5.69 -1.97
C TYR A 25 9.71 5.41 -0.46
N ILE A 26 10.53 4.51 0.13
CA ILE A 26 10.34 4.05 1.51
C ILE A 26 10.42 5.22 2.49
N LYS A 27 11.47 6.04 2.43
CA LYS A 27 11.66 7.13 3.40
C LYS A 27 10.50 8.13 3.34
N ALA A 28 10.13 8.55 2.13
CA ALA A 28 9.01 9.46 1.90
C ALA A 28 7.69 8.87 2.40
N SER A 29 7.45 7.58 2.12
CA SER A 29 6.23 6.88 2.53
C SER A 29 6.13 6.74 4.05
N VAL A 30 7.23 6.44 4.73
CA VAL A 30 7.27 6.32 6.20
C VAL A 30 6.91 7.64 6.88
N GLU A 31 7.48 8.76 6.44
CA GLU A 31 7.17 10.08 6.98
C GLU A 31 5.69 10.42 6.75
N THR A 32 5.17 10.15 5.55
CA THR A 32 3.77 10.41 5.18
C THR A 32 2.78 9.58 5.99
N VAL A 33 3.06 8.30 6.26
CA VAL A 33 2.23 7.42 7.09
C VAL A 33 1.93 8.07 8.44
N LEU A 34 2.93 8.67 9.04
CA LEU A 34 2.83 9.26 10.39
C LEU A 34 2.05 10.56 10.38
N GLU A 35 2.28 11.41 9.38
CA GLU A 35 1.51 12.65 9.19
C GLU A 35 0.02 12.38 8.89
N VAL A 36 -0.26 11.34 8.10
CA VAL A 36 -1.63 10.91 7.81
C VAL A 36 -2.33 10.42 9.08
N PHE A 37 -1.62 9.65 9.89
CA PHE A 37 -2.17 9.16 11.13
C PHE A 37 -2.53 10.30 12.09
N ASP A 38 -1.64 11.28 12.24
CA ASP A 38 -1.89 12.49 13.04
C ASP A 38 -3.10 13.28 12.50
N ALA A 39 -3.22 13.40 11.17
CA ALA A 39 -4.36 14.06 10.53
C ALA A 39 -5.68 13.31 10.76
N LEU A 40 -5.69 11.98 10.64
CA LEU A 40 -6.88 11.15 10.89
C LEU A 40 -7.32 11.24 12.35
N GLN A 41 -6.39 11.22 13.31
CA GLN A 41 -6.71 11.42 14.72
C GLN A 41 -7.33 12.80 14.98
N ALA A 42 -6.84 13.85 14.32
CA ALA A 42 -7.40 15.19 14.43
C ALA A 42 -8.81 15.29 13.81
N MET A 43 -9.07 14.58 12.72
CA MET A 43 -10.39 14.55 12.04
C MET A 43 -11.44 13.73 12.80
N TYR A 44 -11.02 12.69 13.50
CA TYR A 44 -11.90 11.78 14.24
C TYR A 44 -11.48 11.66 15.72
N PRO A 45 -11.57 12.74 16.50
CA PRO A 45 -11.03 12.81 17.86
C PRO A 45 -11.74 11.89 18.86
N THR A 46 -12.92 11.38 18.53
CA THR A 46 -13.68 10.43 19.36
C THR A 46 -13.34 8.97 19.07
N CYS A 47 -12.55 8.73 18.02
CA CYS A 47 -12.15 7.37 17.61
C CYS A 47 -10.78 6.99 18.20
N THR A 48 -10.65 5.74 18.62
CA THR A 48 -9.36 5.11 18.89
C THR A 48 -8.78 4.56 17.59
N PHE A 49 -7.49 4.75 17.37
CA PHE A 49 -6.78 4.23 16.20
C PHE A 49 -5.75 3.19 16.62
N ARG A 50 -5.69 2.08 15.90
CA ARG A 50 -4.60 1.13 15.98
C ARG A 50 -3.88 1.03 14.65
N LEU A 51 -2.56 1.04 14.70
CA LEU A 51 -1.68 0.95 13.54
C LEU A 51 -0.96 -0.39 13.54
N SER A 52 -0.92 -1.05 12.39
CA SER A 52 -0.06 -2.19 12.07
C SER A 52 0.83 -1.85 10.88
N PHE A 53 2.03 -2.42 10.84
CA PHE A 53 2.94 -2.31 9.73
C PHE A 53 3.43 -3.68 9.30
N ILE A 54 3.46 -3.92 8.00
CA ILE A 54 4.06 -5.10 7.37
C ILE A 54 5.01 -4.62 6.28
N GLY A 55 6.30 -4.88 6.45
CA GLY A 55 7.29 -4.79 5.38
C GLY A 55 7.52 -6.18 4.81
N TYR A 56 7.66 -6.31 3.48
CA TYR A 56 7.94 -7.60 2.85
C TYR A 56 9.00 -7.49 1.77
N ARG A 57 9.72 -8.59 1.54
CA ARG A 57 10.70 -8.81 0.49
C ARG A 57 10.41 -10.12 -0.21
N ASP A 58 11.29 -10.49 -1.14
CA ASP A 58 11.15 -11.74 -1.88
C ASP A 58 11.66 -12.96 -1.11
N PHE A 59 11.36 -14.13 -1.65
CA PHE A 59 11.83 -15.43 -1.16
C PHE A 59 13.34 -15.51 -1.13
N GLY A 60 13.88 -15.86 0.04
CA GLY A 60 15.29 -16.03 0.27
C GLY A 60 16.04 -14.75 0.66
N ASP A 61 15.36 -13.62 0.74
CA ASP A 61 15.92 -12.40 1.31
C ASP A 61 16.05 -12.51 2.83
N ASP A 62 17.08 -11.87 3.38
CA ASP A 62 17.23 -11.73 4.82
C ASP A 62 16.06 -10.90 5.37
N GLU A 63 15.49 -11.36 6.52
CA GLU A 63 14.34 -10.69 7.13
C GLU A 63 13.20 -10.44 6.12
N GLN A 64 12.77 -11.51 5.45
CA GLN A 64 11.72 -11.48 4.42
C GLN A 64 10.47 -10.70 4.85
N PHE A 65 10.11 -10.73 6.15
CA PHE A 65 8.98 -9.99 6.69
C PHE A 65 9.33 -9.23 7.95
N ILE A 66 8.94 -7.97 8.01
CA ILE A 66 8.90 -7.16 9.23
C ILE A 66 7.43 -6.97 9.60
N VAL A 67 7.00 -7.56 10.72
CA VAL A 67 5.59 -7.46 11.15
C VAL A 67 5.51 -6.73 12.48
N ILE A 68 4.77 -5.63 12.49
CA ILE A 68 4.37 -4.90 13.70
C ILE A 68 2.85 -5.11 13.86
N PRO A 69 2.41 -5.86 14.89
CA PRO A 69 0.98 -6.07 15.11
C PRO A 69 0.27 -4.77 15.48
N PHE A 70 -1.07 -4.78 15.41
CA PHE A 70 -1.87 -3.62 15.76
C PHE A 70 -1.55 -3.08 17.17
N THR A 71 -1.25 -1.79 17.24
CA THR A 71 -0.95 -1.06 18.49
C THR A 71 -1.47 0.38 18.43
N GLU A 72 -1.82 0.92 19.60
CA GLU A 72 -2.12 2.34 19.78
C GLU A 72 -0.85 3.18 19.99
N ASN A 73 0.29 2.53 20.24
CA ASN A 73 1.57 3.20 20.45
C ASN A 73 2.27 3.53 19.12
N ILE A 74 1.81 4.61 18.49
CA ILE A 74 2.29 5.07 17.18
C ILE A 74 3.78 5.42 17.20
N LYS A 75 4.26 5.96 18.33
CA LYS A 75 5.68 6.28 18.48
C LYS A 75 6.55 5.02 18.33
N SER A 76 6.14 3.91 18.92
CA SER A 76 6.90 2.65 18.81
C SER A 76 6.91 2.11 17.38
N VAL A 77 5.83 2.31 16.62
CA VAL A 77 5.79 1.97 15.19
C VAL A 77 6.75 2.86 14.42
N ARG A 78 6.68 4.18 14.64
CA ARG A 78 7.59 5.17 14.03
C ARG A 78 9.06 4.78 14.23
N ASP A 79 9.46 4.53 15.48
CA ASP A 79 10.85 4.22 15.81
C ASP A 79 11.34 2.94 15.10
N ARG A 80 10.46 1.95 14.89
CA ARG A 80 10.79 0.70 14.19
C ARG A 80 10.83 0.84 12.68
N ILE A 81 9.92 1.59 12.06
CA ILE A 81 9.88 1.74 10.60
C ILE A 81 10.93 2.74 10.08
N SER A 82 11.35 3.72 10.89
CA SER A 82 12.36 4.71 10.51
C SER A 82 13.76 4.13 10.25
N VAL A 83 14.04 2.91 10.74
CA VAL A 83 15.31 2.22 10.55
C VAL A 83 15.26 1.16 9.43
N ILE A 84 14.10 1.00 8.76
CA ILE A 84 13.98 0.05 7.66
C ILE A 84 14.73 0.58 6.44
N ASN A 85 15.58 -0.30 5.87
CA ASN A 85 16.30 -0.02 4.65
C ASN A 85 15.72 -0.86 3.51
N ALA A 86 15.60 -0.23 2.34
CA ALA A 86 15.29 -0.93 1.11
C ALA A 86 16.45 -1.84 0.72
N CYS A 87 16.21 -3.13 0.66
CA CYS A 87 17.22 -4.10 0.21
C CYS A 87 16.54 -5.42 -0.18
N GLY A 88 17.26 -6.26 -0.91
CA GLY A 88 16.73 -7.52 -1.43
C GLY A 88 16.03 -7.35 -2.78
N GLY A 89 15.27 -8.37 -3.17
CA GLY A 89 14.69 -8.51 -4.50
C GLY A 89 15.70 -9.12 -5.47
N ASN A 90 15.46 -10.37 -5.91
CA ASN A 90 16.37 -11.08 -6.80
C ASN A 90 15.86 -11.13 -8.24
N ASP A 91 14.56 -11.03 -8.43
CA ASP A 91 13.85 -10.89 -9.70
C ASP A 91 12.75 -9.81 -9.56
N THR A 92 11.92 -9.62 -10.58
CA THR A 92 10.96 -8.50 -10.53
C THR A 92 9.74 -8.81 -9.64
N PRO A 93 9.11 -10.01 -9.71
CA PRO A 93 8.03 -10.34 -8.80
C PRO A 93 8.53 -10.55 -7.37
N GLU A 94 7.68 -10.21 -6.40
CA GLU A 94 7.99 -10.26 -4.97
C GLU A 94 6.99 -11.14 -4.20
N ASP A 95 7.27 -11.50 -2.93
CA ASP A 95 6.35 -12.33 -2.12
C ASP A 95 5.12 -11.55 -1.60
N VAL A 96 4.34 -11.03 -2.55
CA VAL A 96 3.04 -10.39 -2.27
C VAL A 96 2.07 -11.37 -1.59
N ALA A 97 2.12 -12.67 -1.96
CA ALA A 97 1.27 -13.69 -1.35
C ALA A 97 1.57 -13.86 0.15
N GLY A 98 2.84 -13.81 0.54
CA GLY A 98 3.25 -13.82 1.94
C GLY A 98 2.80 -12.57 2.68
N ALA A 99 2.94 -11.40 2.06
CA ALA A 99 2.46 -10.14 2.64
C ALA A 99 0.95 -10.18 2.92
N LEU A 100 0.15 -10.63 1.94
CA LEU A 100 -1.30 -10.80 2.09
C LEU A 100 -1.68 -11.84 3.16
N ASP A 101 -0.88 -12.91 3.31
CA ASP A 101 -1.05 -13.89 4.39
C ASP A 101 -0.85 -13.24 5.77
N LYS A 102 0.19 -12.38 5.92
CA LYS A 102 0.40 -11.64 7.17
C LYS A 102 -0.74 -10.68 7.47
N ILE A 103 -1.25 -9.93 6.45
CA ILE A 103 -2.41 -9.05 6.61
C ILE A 103 -3.64 -9.84 7.07
N ASN A 104 -3.93 -10.99 6.44
CA ASN A 104 -5.08 -11.83 6.79
C ASN A 104 -4.99 -12.39 8.22
N LYS A 105 -3.78 -12.63 8.74
CA LYS A 105 -3.52 -13.15 10.09
C LYS A 105 -3.50 -12.09 11.19
N LEU A 106 -3.56 -10.80 10.86
CA LEU A 106 -3.66 -9.74 11.87
C LEU A 106 -4.96 -9.85 12.67
N GLU A 107 -4.88 -9.46 13.96
CA GLU A 107 -6.03 -9.40 14.86
C GLU A 107 -6.88 -8.13 14.65
N TRP A 108 -7.64 -8.11 13.56
CA TRP A 108 -8.56 -7.03 13.20
C TRP A 108 -9.72 -6.94 14.20
N LYS A 109 -9.89 -5.77 14.85
CA LYS A 109 -10.95 -5.50 15.85
C LYS A 109 -11.74 -4.23 15.52
N GLY A 110 -11.22 -3.37 14.62
CA GLY A 110 -11.82 -2.08 14.28
C GLY A 110 -13.22 -2.21 13.69
N ASP A 111 -14.06 -1.20 13.99
CA ASP A 111 -15.32 -0.97 13.29
C ASP A 111 -15.05 -0.59 11.83
N VAL A 112 -13.96 0.16 11.61
CA VAL A 112 -13.38 0.47 10.31
C VAL A 112 -12.02 -0.23 10.19
N LYS A 113 -11.76 -0.87 9.04
CA LYS A 113 -10.56 -1.68 8.78
C LYS A 113 -10.01 -1.30 7.42
N ILE A 114 -8.77 -0.84 7.38
CA ILE A 114 -8.16 -0.30 6.17
C ILE A 114 -6.77 -0.90 5.97
N VAL A 115 -6.48 -1.35 4.75
CA VAL A 115 -5.15 -1.72 4.27
C VAL A 115 -4.68 -0.68 3.26
N TYR A 116 -3.47 -0.21 3.45
CA TYR A 116 -2.71 0.54 2.46
C TYR A 116 -1.55 -0.31 1.97
N PHE A 117 -1.60 -0.70 0.70
CA PHE A 117 -0.62 -1.59 0.08
C PHE A 117 0.21 -0.82 -0.94
N VAL A 118 1.51 -0.73 -0.72
CA VAL A 118 2.45 0.06 -1.53
C VAL A 118 3.49 -0.86 -2.13
N THR A 119 3.55 -0.91 -3.46
CA THR A 119 4.48 -1.76 -4.19
C THR A 119 4.74 -1.24 -5.60
N ASP A 120 5.93 -1.50 -6.11
CA ASP A 120 6.31 -1.27 -7.51
C ASP A 120 6.40 -2.58 -8.31
N ALA A 121 6.26 -3.75 -7.65
CA ALA A 121 6.45 -5.07 -8.20
C ALA A 121 5.19 -5.96 -8.04
N PRO A 122 4.90 -6.86 -9.01
CA PRO A 122 3.77 -7.78 -8.93
C PRO A 122 4.07 -9.01 -8.07
N ALA A 123 3.02 -9.77 -7.76
CA ALA A 123 3.14 -11.11 -7.19
C ALA A 123 3.75 -12.09 -8.20
N HIS A 124 4.42 -13.14 -7.69
CA HIS A 124 4.84 -14.29 -8.50
C HIS A 124 3.66 -14.96 -9.20
N GLY A 125 3.94 -15.45 -10.41
CA GLY A 125 3.00 -16.17 -11.27
C GLY A 125 2.52 -15.34 -12.44
N THR A 126 2.52 -15.97 -13.62
CA THR A 126 2.10 -15.35 -14.89
C THR A 126 0.63 -14.91 -14.92
N GLU A 127 -0.12 -15.19 -13.87
CA GLU A 127 -1.46 -14.64 -13.65
C GLU A 127 -1.39 -13.15 -13.25
N TYR A 128 -0.31 -12.71 -12.58
CA TYR A 128 -0.16 -11.37 -12.01
C TYR A 128 0.74 -10.43 -12.80
N HIS A 129 1.49 -10.94 -13.79
CA HIS A 129 2.39 -10.15 -14.64
C HIS A 129 2.48 -10.73 -16.06
N PRO A 130 3.03 -9.99 -17.04
CA PRO A 130 3.26 -10.51 -18.38
C PRO A 130 4.24 -11.69 -18.38
N ILE A 131 4.01 -12.69 -19.25
CA ILE A 131 4.88 -13.88 -19.38
C ILE A 131 6.33 -13.55 -19.78
N THR A 132 6.55 -12.35 -20.31
CA THR A 132 7.89 -11.87 -20.69
C THR A 132 8.69 -11.33 -19.51
N MET A 133 8.06 -11.16 -18.34
CA MET A 133 8.74 -10.79 -17.11
C MET A 133 9.51 -11.98 -16.55
N GLY A 134 10.78 -11.78 -16.18
CA GLY A 134 11.55 -12.80 -15.49
C GLY A 134 10.94 -13.09 -14.12
N ASP A 135 10.62 -14.34 -13.85
CA ASP A 135 10.00 -14.79 -12.60
C ASP A 135 10.57 -16.14 -12.20
N ARG A 136 11.12 -16.22 -11.00
CA ARG A 136 11.66 -17.47 -10.42
C ARG A 136 10.54 -18.49 -10.16
N TYR A 137 9.32 -18.03 -9.89
CA TYR A 137 8.16 -18.84 -9.60
C TYR A 137 6.98 -18.57 -10.56
N PRO A 138 7.14 -18.81 -11.88
CA PRO A 138 6.17 -18.41 -12.90
C PRO A 138 4.83 -19.16 -12.83
N ARG A 139 4.75 -20.21 -12.00
CA ARG A 139 3.51 -20.96 -11.72
C ARG A 139 2.75 -20.43 -10.50
N GLY A 140 3.22 -19.34 -9.88
CA GLY A 140 2.68 -18.73 -8.69
C GLY A 140 3.50 -19.04 -7.43
N ASP A 141 2.99 -18.59 -6.32
CA ASP A 141 3.63 -18.70 -5.00
C ASP A 141 4.10 -20.13 -4.69
N PRO A 142 5.39 -20.34 -4.32
CA PRO A 142 5.94 -21.67 -4.07
C PRO A 142 5.33 -22.36 -2.83
N GLU A 143 4.73 -21.61 -1.91
CA GLU A 143 4.00 -22.16 -0.77
C GLU A 143 2.52 -22.44 -1.06
N GLY A 144 2.07 -22.20 -2.30
CA GLY A 144 0.72 -22.51 -2.77
C GLY A 144 -0.35 -21.54 -2.30
N ARG A 145 0.03 -20.34 -1.85
CA ARG A 145 -0.90 -19.26 -1.52
C ARG A 145 -1.41 -18.64 -2.82
N ASP A 146 -2.61 -18.10 -2.79
CA ASP A 146 -3.27 -17.51 -3.94
C ASP A 146 -3.66 -16.07 -3.60
N PRO A 147 -2.92 -15.05 -4.12
CA PRO A 147 -3.17 -13.65 -3.84
C PRO A 147 -4.61 -13.21 -4.11
N LYS A 148 -5.22 -13.67 -5.21
CA LYS A 148 -6.62 -13.36 -5.53
C LYS A 148 -7.61 -13.88 -4.49
N LYS A 149 -7.40 -15.09 -4.00
CA LYS A 149 -8.22 -15.63 -2.90
C LYS A 149 -8.00 -14.89 -1.60
N GLN A 150 -6.75 -14.49 -1.32
CA GLN A 150 -6.41 -13.76 -0.11
C GLN A 150 -7.07 -12.37 -0.07
N VAL A 151 -7.04 -11.61 -1.19
CA VAL A 151 -7.74 -10.31 -1.25
C VAL A 151 -9.26 -10.47 -1.18
N ARG A 152 -9.84 -11.54 -1.75
CA ARG A 152 -11.26 -11.86 -1.58
C ARG A 152 -11.62 -12.12 -0.11
N GLN A 153 -10.74 -12.78 0.65
CA GLN A 153 -10.94 -13.00 2.09
C GLN A 153 -10.96 -11.65 2.85
N LEU A 154 -10.06 -10.71 2.52
CA LEU A 154 -10.05 -9.37 3.10
C LEU A 154 -11.37 -8.65 2.80
N ALA A 155 -11.81 -8.66 1.54
CA ALA A 155 -13.08 -8.06 1.12
C ALA A 155 -14.28 -8.65 1.89
N SER A 156 -14.34 -9.99 2.03
CA SER A 156 -15.41 -10.67 2.76
C SER A 156 -15.46 -10.34 4.26
N ARG A 157 -14.34 -9.87 4.82
CA ARG A 157 -14.23 -9.41 6.22
C ARG A 157 -14.52 -7.92 6.37
N GLY A 158 -14.94 -7.23 5.29
CA GLY A 158 -15.20 -5.80 5.28
C GLY A 158 -13.94 -4.95 5.50
N ILE A 159 -12.78 -5.44 5.08
CA ILE A 159 -11.53 -4.69 5.11
C ILE A 159 -11.44 -3.91 3.80
N ASP A 160 -11.27 -2.60 3.85
CA ASP A 160 -11.04 -1.77 2.68
C ASP A 160 -9.55 -1.84 2.30
N PHE A 161 -9.26 -1.93 1.02
CA PHE A 161 -7.91 -2.11 0.51
C PHE A 161 -7.60 -1.06 -0.55
N THR A 162 -6.61 -0.23 -0.26
CA THR A 162 -6.09 0.75 -1.19
C THR A 162 -4.71 0.33 -1.65
N ILE A 163 -4.54 0.09 -2.94
CA ILE A 163 -3.24 -0.18 -3.55
C ILE A 163 -2.67 1.08 -4.18
N PHE A 164 -1.41 1.37 -3.87
CA PHE A 164 -0.65 2.44 -4.48
C PHE A 164 0.12 1.87 -5.68
N ARG A 165 -0.30 2.26 -6.86
CA ARG A 165 0.34 1.92 -8.12
C ARG A 165 1.57 2.80 -8.32
N VAL A 166 2.73 2.27 -7.99
CA VAL A 166 4.02 2.97 -8.15
C VAL A 166 4.53 2.85 -9.58
N THR A 167 4.34 1.69 -10.22
CA THR A 167 4.75 1.41 -11.60
C THR A 167 3.64 0.70 -12.39
N PRO A 168 3.68 0.73 -13.75
CA PRO A 168 2.76 -0.06 -14.58
C PRO A 168 2.96 -1.58 -14.49
N GLN A 169 4.05 -2.03 -13.91
CA GLN A 169 4.37 -3.46 -13.82
C GLN A 169 3.34 -4.25 -13.02
N ILE A 170 2.62 -3.59 -12.10
CA ILE A 170 1.60 -4.20 -11.24
C ILE A 170 0.18 -4.16 -11.83
N ASP A 171 -0.03 -3.64 -13.04
CA ASP A 171 -1.37 -3.44 -13.61
C ASP A 171 -2.16 -4.74 -13.68
N LYS A 172 -1.53 -5.82 -14.15
CA LYS A 172 -2.18 -7.12 -14.23
C LYS A 172 -2.54 -7.70 -12.85
N MET A 173 -1.70 -7.47 -11.84
CA MET A 173 -2.01 -7.84 -10.46
C MET A 173 -3.19 -7.03 -9.92
N ILE A 174 -3.26 -5.74 -10.21
CA ILE A 174 -4.39 -4.87 -9.83
C ILE A 174 -5.71 -5.39 -10.43
N GLU A 175 -5.73 -5.81 -11.71
CA GLU A 175 -6.90 -6.41 -12.34
C GLU A 175 -7.37 -7.68 -11.60
N GLN A 176 -6.45 -8.56 -11.21
CA GLN A 176 -6.78 -9.77 -10.46
C GLN A 176 -7.29 -9.45 -9.04
N PHE A 177 -6.72 -8.44 -8.39
CA PHE A 177 -7.14 -8.00 -7.07
C PHE A 177 -8.55 -7.38 -7.10
N ASP A 178 -8.83 -6.51 -8.07
CA ASP A 178 -10.17 -5.93 -8.27
C ASP A 178 -11.22 -7.02 -8.51
N ALA A 179 -10.90 -8.00 -9.35
CA ALA A 179 -11.77 -9.15 -9.57
C ALA A 179 -12.01 -9.95 -8.26
N GLY A 180 -10.97 -10.21 -7.48
CA GLY A 180 -11.09 -10.88 -6.18
C GLY A 180 -11.92 -10.09 -5.16
N TYR A 181 -11.75 -8.77 -5.12
CA TYR A 181 -12.54 -7.90 -4.24
C TYR A 181 -14.02 -7.88 -4.59
N LYS A 182 -14.37 -7.81 -5.88
CA LYS A 182 -15.76 -7.90 -6.35
C LYS A 182 -16.45 -9.20 -5.94
N GLU A 183 -15.71 -10.30 -5.87
CA GLU A 183 -16.22 -11.58 -5.36
C GLU A 183 -16.46 -11.56 -3.84
N GLY A 184 -15.74 -10.74 -3.08
CA GLY A 184 -15.82 -10.64 -1.62
C GLY A 184 -16.96 -9.77 -1.08
N VAL A 185 -17.45 -8.82 -1.86
CA VAL A 185 -18.71 -8.04 -1.73
C VAL A 185 -18.73 -6.93 -0.68
N ILE A 186 -18.02 -7.01 0.47
CA ILE A 186 -18.20 -6.09 1.61
C ILE A 186 -17.16 -4.96 1.62
N GLY A 187 -15.89 -5.29 1.45
CA GLY A 187 -14.79 -4.32 1.41
C GLY A 187 -14.73 -3.55 0.09
N VAL A 188 -14.08 -2.41 0.10
CA VAL A 188 -13.86 -1.57 -1.09
C VAL A 188 -12.43 -1.67 -1.54
N PHE A 189 -12.22 -1.84 -2.85
CA PHE A 189 -10.91 -1.81 -3.49
C PHE A 189 -10.71 -0.47 -4.18
N THR A 190 -9.58 0.19 -3.88
CA THR A 190 -9.21 1.49 -4.45
C THR A 190 -7.80 1.43 -5.01
N VAL A 191 -7.59 2.04 -6.17
CA VAL A 191 -6.27 2.20 -6.79
C VAL A 191 -5.89 3.68 -6.75
N LEU A 192 -4.74 3.98 -6.17
CA LEU A 192 -4.14 5.32 -6.21
C LEU A 192 -2.89 5.26 -7.11
N ASP A 193 -2.96 5.95 -8.24
CA ASP A 193 -1.91 5.97 -9.26
C ASP A 193 -0.93 7.11 -8.98
N ILE A 194 0.25 6.76 -8.44
CA ILE A 194 1.28 7.73 -8.09
C ILE A 194 1.95 8.30 -9.33
N GLU A 195 2.21 7.47 -10.34
CA GLU A 195 2.86 7.90 -11.58
C GLU A 195 2.02 8.93 -12.34
N LYS A 196 0.71 8.67 -12.48
CA LYS A 196 -0.22 9.58 -13.15
C LYS A 196 -0.35 10.91 -12.42
N GLN A 197 -0.37 10.87 -11.10
CA GLN A 197 -0.46 12.07 -10.28
C GLN A 197 0.82 12.91 -10.37
N LEU A 198 2.00 12.28 -10.38
CA LEU A 198 3.28 12.97 -10.61
C LEU A 198 3.34 13.62 -11.98
N GLY A 199 2.91 12.93 -13.04
CA GLY A 199 2.82 13.48 -14.40
C GLY A 199 1.86 14.67 -14.50
N ALA A 200 0.75 14.67 -13.78
CA ALA A 200 -0.19 15.80 -13.73
C ALA A 200 0.40 17.02 -13.00
N SER A 201 1.18 16.80 -11.94
CA SER A 201 1.89 17.89 -11.24
C SER A 201 2.97 18.54 -12.13
N MET A 202 3.66 17.75 -12.93
CA MET A 202 4.67 18.27 -13.88
C MET A 202 4.07 19.04 -15.05
N SER A 203 2.85 18.75 -15.49
CA SER A 203 2.21 19.46 -16.60
C SER A 203 1.79 20.90 -16.26
N TYR A 204 1.67 21.25 -14.98
CA TYR A 204 1.36 22.62 -14.56
C TYR A 204 2.60 23.53 -14.49
N GLU A 205 3.81 22.98 -14.48
CA GLU A 205 5.06 23.77 -14.46
C GLU A 205 5.70 23.96 -15.85
N TYR A 206 5.17 23.32 -16.92
CA TYR A 206 5.79 23.30 -18.25
C TYR A 206 5.29 24.36 -19.23
N ASP A 207 4.40 25.27 -18.83
CA ASP A 207 3.77 26.22 -19.78
C ASP A 207 4.62 27.48 -20.06
N ASP A 208 5.85 27.61 -19.53
CA ASP A 208 6.65 28.85 -19.69
C ASP A 208 8.16 28.66 -19.98
N CYS A 209 8.64 27.55 -20.53
CA CYS A 209 10.06 27.41 -20.88
C CYS A 209 10.30 26.95 -22.33
N GLU A 210 10.61 27.87 -23.18
CA GLU A 210 11.26 27.62 -24.49
C GLU A 210 12.70 27.11 -24.28
N GLU A 211 13.06 26.05 -25.03
CA GLU A 211 14.39 25.44 -25.16
C GLU A 211 14.99 24.70 -23.93
N MET A 212 14.78 23.39 -23.85
CA MET A 212 15.50 22.53 -22.90
C MET A 212 16.77 21.93 -23.51
N ASP A 213 17.90 22.21 -22.85
CA ASP A 213 19.18 21.53 -23.04
C ASP A 213 19.06 20.05 -22.56
N ARG A 214 19.23 19.09 -23.48
CA ARG A 214 19.13 17.63 -23.23
C ARG A 214 20.30 17.04 -22.40
N SER A 215 21.17 17.88 -21.86
CA SER A 215 22.32 17.48 -21.03
C SER A 215 22.03 17.47 -19.53
N VAL A 216 20.83 17.89 -19.09
CA VAL A 216 20.46 17.89 -17.67
C VAL A 216 19.96 16.50 -17.26
N PRO A 217 20.57 15.85 -16.25
CA PRO A 217 20.05 14.58 -15.75
C PRO A 217 18.64 14.77 -15.20
N PHE A 218 17.74 13.86 -15.56
CA PHE A 218 16.36 13.79 -15.08
C PHE A 218 16.34 13.90 -13.55
N SER A 219 15.93 15.04 -13.02
CA SER A 219 15.74 15.19 -11.58
C SER A 219 14.36 14.67 -11.23
N PHE A 220 14.31 13.68 -10.33
CA PHE A 220 13.05 13.25 -9.73
C PHE A 220 12.34 14.47 -9.10
N PRO A 221 10.98 14.53 -9.19
CA PRO A 221 10.22 15.59 -8.53
C PRO A 221 10.60 15.68 -7.06
N GLU A 222 10.64 16.89 -6.52
CA GLU A 222 11.02 17.14 -5.13
C GLU A 222 10.21 16.24 -4.19
N HIS A 223 10.85 15.65 -3.18
CA HIS A 223 10.25 14.77 -2.17
C HIS A 223 8.92 15.27 -1.62
N ASN A 224 8.72 16.57 -1.58
CA ASN A 224 7.51 17.23 -1.07
C ASN A 224 6.24 16.96 -1.91
N SER A 225 6.36 16.77 -3.24
CA SER A 225 5.18 16.54 -4.10
C SER A 225 4.65 15.10 -3.95
N ILE A 226 5.54 14.12 -3.89
CA ILE A 226 5.17 12.70 -3.65
C ILE A 226 4.50 12.55 -2.29
N ASN A 227 5.08 13.15 -1.24
CA ASN A 227 4.56 13.09 0.11
C ASN A 227 3.16 13.70 0.23
N ASN A 228 2.92 14.87 -0.38
CA ASN A 228 1.62 15.52 -0.32
C ASN A 228 0.52 14.69 -1.01
N MET A 229 0.84 14.05 -2.11
CA MET A 229 -0.13 13.24 -2.87
C MET A 229 -0.46 11.93 -2.16
N PHE A 230 0.56 11.26 -1.62
CA PHE A 230 0.35 10.11 -0.74
C PHE A 230 -0.56 10.47 0.44
N LYS A 231 -0.27 11.58 1.10
CA LYS A 231 -1.04 12.07 2.25
C LYS A 231 -2.50 12.33 1.91
N LEU A 232 -2.78 13.04 0.82
CA LEU A 232 -4.15 13.34 0.40
C LEU A 232 -4.92 12.05 0.07
N GLY A 233 -4.36 11.17 -0.75
CA GLY A 233 -5.00 9.91 -1.10
C GLY A 233 -5.30 9.01 0.10
N LEU A 234 -4.39 8.95 1.08
CA LEU A 234 -4.58 8.20 2.32
C LEU A 234 -5.72 8.81 3.17
N ILE A 235 -5.75 10.13 3.33
CA ILE A 235 -6.80 10.81 4.10
C ILE A 235 -8.17 10.64 3.43
N GLU A 236 -8.27 10.83 2.12
CA GLU A 236 -9.52 10.70 1.37
C GLU A 236 -10.09 9.28 1.45
N THR A 237 -9.27 8.25 1.24
CA THR A 237 -9.71 6.85 1.30
C THR A 237 -10.09 6.42 2.71
N ALA A 238 -9.36 6.87 3.74
CA ALA A 238 -9.71 6.61 5.13
C ALA A 238 -11.04 7.28 5.49
N SER A 239 -11.21 8.55 5.13
CA SER A 239 -12.46 9.30 5.39
C SER A 239 -13.64 8.64 4.70
N ALA A 240 -13.50 8.23 3.43
CA ALA A 240 -14.54 7.49 2.72
C ALA A 240 -14.88 6.15 3.40
N SER A 241 -13.90 5.46 3.97
CA SER A 241 -14.11 4.21 4.72
C SER A 241 -14.89 4.44 6.01
N VAL A 242 -14.60 5.53 6.73
CA VAL A 242 -15.33 5.92 7.96
C VAL A 242 -16.76 6.33 7.62
N GLU A 243 -16.96 7.19 6.62
CA GLU A 243 -18.31 7.68 6.25
C GLU A 243 -19.25 6.56 5.80
N ARG A 244 -18.74 5.54 5.10
CA ARG A 244 -19.57 4.38 4.69
C ARG A 244 -20.08 3.53 5.85
N ARG A 245 -19.50 3.65 7.03
CA ARG A 245 -19.82 2.82 8.21
C ARG A 245 -20.57 3.57 9.30
N LYS A 246 -20.77 4.89 9.13
CA LYS A 246 -21.71 5.69 9.92
C LYS A 246 -23.14 5.40 9.51
#